data_25f1fa2c087a1e9dfd1b6ca4f6a933ff
#
_entry.id   25f1fa2c087a1e9dfd1b6ca4f6a933ff
#
_cell.length_a   1.000
_cell.length_b   1.000
_cell.length_c   1.000
_cell.angle_alpha   90.00
_cell.angle_beta   90.00
_cell.angle_gamma   90.00
#
_symmetry.space_group_name_H-M   'P 1'
#
loop_
_entity.id
_entity.type
_entity.pdbx_description
1 polymer ?
#
loop_
_entity_poly.entity_id
_entity_poly.type
_entity_poly.pdbx_seq_one_letter_code
_entity_poly.pdbx_strand_id
1 'polypeptide(L)' 'GLKAGVPDIFWPVARGGYHGMFIELKVGRNPLQQKQQQWIDRLEMEGFFCVVVRNDPEAVIAEMESYRKLNA' A
#
# COMPACT_ATOMS: atom_id res chain seq x y z
N GLY A 1 -17.69 -6.33 8.86
CA GLY A 1 -16.34 -6.46 9.38
C GLY A 1 -15.28 -6.26 8.30
N LEU A 2 -14.06 -6.16 8.73
CA LEU A 2 -12.93 -6.03 7.80
C LEU A 2 -12.64 -7.37 7.14
N LYS A 3 -12.38 -7.35 5.83
CA LYS A 3 -11.97 -8.56 5.13
C LYS A 3 -10.50 -8.83 5.40
N ALA A 4 -10.14 -10.10 5.60
CA ALA A 4 -8.77 -10.51 5.81
C ALA A 4 -7.92 -10.19 4.59
N GLY A 5 -6.73 -9.66 4.81
CA GLY A 5 -5.75 -9.41 3.76
C GLY A 5 -5.77 -8.02 3.15
N VAL A 6 -6.76 -7.19 3.49
CA VAL A 6 -6.77 -5.78 3.03
C VAL A 6 -5.56 -5.07 3.65
N PRO A 7 -4.80 -4.27 2.86
CA PRO A 7 -3.67 -3.52 3.42
C PRO A 7 -4.07 -2.57 4.56
N ASP A 8 -3.10 -2.29 5.45
CA ASP A 8 -3.35 -1.62 6.72
C ASP A 8 -3.75 -0.14 6.59
N ILE A 9 -3.17 0.55 5.61
CA ILE A 9 -3.35 1.99 5.46
C ILE A 9 -3.83 2.31 4.05
N PHE A 10 -4.86 3.15 3.96
CA PHE A 10 -5.34 3.67 2.69
C PHE A 10 -5.28 5.19 2.71
N TRP A 11 -4.64 5.77 1.70
CA TRP A 11 -4.56 7.22 1.51
C TRP A 11 -5.29 7.58 0.22
N PRO A 12 -6.48 8.20 0.30
CA PRO A 12 -7.32 8.48 -0.88
C PRO A 12 -6.88 9.75 -1.61
N VAL A 13 -5.64 9.80 -2.04
CA VAL A 13 -5.06 10.93 -2.77
C VAL A 13 -4.63 10.43 -4.14
N ALA A 14 -5.22 10.98 -5.19
CA ALA A 14 -4.88 10.57 -6.57
C ALA A 14 -3.59 11.25 -7.01
N ARG A 15 -2.64 10.45 -7.48
CA ARG A 15 -1.37 10.94 -8.03
C ARG A 15 -0.86 9.96 -9.07
N GLY A 16 -0.13 10.47 -10.05
CA GLY A 16 0.56 9.64 -11.03
C GLY A 16 -0.32 8.69 -11.82
N GLY A 17 -1.61 9.01 -11.97
CA GLY A 17 -2.57 8.12 -12.61
C GLY A 17 -3.20 7.10 -11.66
N TYR A 18 -2.74 7.04 -10.40
CA TYR A 18 -3.32 6.16 -9.40
C TYR A 18 -4.51 6.83 -8.70
N HIS A 19 -5.46 6.02 -8.27
CA HIS A 19 -6.66 6.51 -7.57
C HIS A 19 -6.41 6.75 -6.08
N GLY A 20 -5.36 6.18 -5.54
CA GLY A 20 -5.00 6.28 -4.14
C GLY A 20 -3.84 5.34 -3.86
N MET A 21 -3.41 5.32 -2.59
CA MET A 21 -2.26 4.55 -2.14
C MET A 21 -2.65 3.64 -0.99
N PHE A 22 -2.21 2.38 -1.07
CA PHE A 22 -2.33 1.42 0.03
C PHE A 22 -0.95 1.06 0.54
N ILE A 23 -0.82 0.94 1.86
CA ILE A 23 0.41 0.54 2.51
C ILE A 23 0.13 -0.67 3.40
N GLU A 24 0.89 -1.74 3.20
CA GLU A 24 0.87 -2.92 4.06
C GLU A 24 2.07 -2.86 4.99
N LEU A 25 1.83 -2.97 6.30
CA LEU A 25 2.89 -2.95 7.31
C LEU A 25 3.27 -4.37 7.68
N LYS A 26 4.57 -4.66 7.68
CA LYS A 26 5.10 -5.97 8.07
C LYS A 26 6.21 -5.80 9.09
N VAL A 27 6.28 -6.73 10.04
CA VAL A 27 7.32 -6.78 11.08
C VAL A 27 8.18 -8.01 10.86
N GLY A 28 9.49 -7.84 11.04
CA GLY A 28 10.43 -8.95 10.89
C GLY A 28 10.48 -9.48 9.46
N ARG A 29 10.60 -10.79 9.34
CA ARG A 29 10.69 -11.46 8.04
C ARG A 29 9.38 -12.13 7.64
N ASN A 30 8.27 -11.74 8.27
CA ASN A 30 6.97 -12.31 7.94
C ASN A 30 6.65 -12.05 6.47
N PRO A 31 6.41 -13.09 5.67
CA PRO A 31 6.05 -12.90 4.27
C PRO A 31 4.62 -12.41 4.12
N LEU A 32 4.29 -11.85 2.98
CA LEU A 32 2.90 -11.59 2.65
C LEU A 32 2.15 -12.91 2.60
N GLN A 33 0.99 -12.96 3.24
CA GLN A 33 0.12 -14.11 3.15
C GLN A 33 -0.62 -14.10 1.82
N GLN A 34 -1.12 -15.25 1.41
CA GLN A 34 -1.79 -15.39 0.12
C GLN A 34 -2.93 -14.38 -0.05
N LYS A 35 -3.76 -14.21 0.97
CA LYS A 35 -4.88 -13.26 0.89
C LYS A 35 -4.40 -11.82 0.76
N GLN A 36 -3.29 -11.49 1.41
CA GLN A 36 -2.70 -10.15 1.31
C GLN A 36 -2.20 -9.88 -0.10
N GLN A 37 -1.53 -10.85 -0.70
CA GLN A 37 -1.04 -10.72 -2.07
C GLN A 37 -2.19 -10.61 -3.06
N GLN A 38 -3.25 -11.38 -2.87
CA GLN A 38 -4.44 -11.33 -3.72
C GLN A 38 -5.10 -9.96 -3.68
N TRP A 39 -5.19 -9.35 -2.50
CA TRP A 39 -5.74 -8.00 -2.37
C TRP A 39 -4.87 -6.97 -3.07
N ILE A 40 -3.55 -7.06 -2.87
CA ILE A 40 -2.61 -6.13 -3.53
C ILE A 40 -2.74 -6.24 -5.05
N ASP A 41 -2.74 -7.46 -5.58
CA ASP A 41 -2.87 -7.69 -7.01
C ASP A 41 -4.17 -7.07 -7.55
N ARG A 42 -5.27 -7.29 -6.85
CA ARG A 42 -6.56 -6.75 -7.28
C ARG A 42 -6.58 -5.22 -7.23
N LEU A 43 -6.04 -4.65 -6.15
CA LEU A 43 -6.01 -3.20 -6.00
C LEU A 43 -5.14 -2.55 -7.08
N GLU A 44 -4.01 -3.17 -7.42
CA GLU A 44 -3.17 -2.67 -8.50
C GLU A 44 -3.90 -2.72 -9.84
N MET A 45 -4.64 -3.78 -10.10
CA MET A 45 -5.46 -3.89 -11.30
C MET A 45 -6.52 -2.79 -11.38
N GLU A 46 -7.03 -2.36 -10.23
CA GLU A 46 -8.04 -1.31 -10.16
C GLU A 46 -7.45 0.10 -10.16
N GLY A 47 -6.13 0.23 -10.29
CA GLY A 47 -5.47 1.51 -10.44
C GLY A 47 -4.97 2.14 -9.15
N PHE A 48 -4.78 1.36 -8.09
CA PHE A 48 -4.20 1.85 -6.84
C PHE A 48 -2.71 1.53 -6.77
N PHE A 49 -1.97 2.41 -6.10
CA PHE A 49 -0.57 2.18 -5.80
C PHE A 49 -0.48 1.40 -4.49
N CYS A 50 0.26 0.29 -4.49
CA CYS A 50 0.41 -0.55 -3.30
C CYS A 50 1.89 -0.72 -2.96
N VAL A 51 2.23 -0.61 -1.68
CA VAL A 51 3.60 -0.80 -1.21
C VAL A 51 3.60 -1.54 0.13
N VAL A 52 4.63 -2.36 0.34
CA VAL A 52 4.86 -3.05 1.60
C VAL A 52 6.03 -2.38 2.30
N VAL A 53 5.83 -1.98 3.57
CA VAL A 53 6.87 -1.36 4.39
C VAL A 53 7.18 -2.29 5.55
N ARG A 54 8.48 -2.61 5.72
CA ARG A 54 8.95 -3.55 6.75
C ARG A 54 9.80 -2.85 7.78
N ASN A 55 9.45 -3.05 9.07
CA ASN A 55 10.29 -2.71 10.22
C ASN A 55 10.72 -1.24 10.34
N ASP A 56 10.14 -0.34 9.56
CA ASP A 56 10.63 1.04 9.51
C ASP A 56 9.45 2.02 9.39
N PRO A 57 8.98 2.56 10.51
CA PRO A 57 7.89 3.53 10.48
C PRO A 57 8.21 4.78 9.66
N GLU A 58 9.49 5.18 9.61
CA GLU A 58 9.87 6.36 8.83
C GLU A 58 9.75 6.10 7.34
N ALA A 59 9.90 4.85 6.92
CA ALA A 59 9.73 4.49 5.51
C ALA A 59 8.28 4.70 5.04
N VAL A 60 7.31 4.62 5.94
CA VAL A 60 5.91 4.93 5.61
C VAL A 60 5.80 6.38 5.13
N ILE A 61 6.40 7.30 5.89
CA ILE A 61 6.39 8.73 5.54
C ILE A 61 7.13 8.96 4.22
N ALA A 62 8.29 8.30 4.05
CA ALA A 62 9.08 8.43 2.81
C ALA A 62 8.30 7.96 1.59
N GLU A 63 7.58 6.84 1.72
CA GLU A 63 6.75 6.32 0.63
C GLU A 63 5.60 7.27 0.30
N MET A 64 4.95 7.81 1.32
CA MET A 64 3.87 8.78 1.12
C MET A 64 4.39 10.05 0.43
N GLU A 65 5.56 10.55 0.85
CA GLU A 65 6.16 11.72 0.22
C GLU A 65 6.52 11.47 -1.25
N SER A 66 7.09 10.31 -1.55
CA SER A 66 7.41 9.95 -2.94
C SER A 66 6.15 9.87 -3.80
N TYR A 67 5.10 9.25 -3.26
CA TYR A 67 3.82 9.14 -3.95
C TYR A 67 3.21 10.52 -4.21
N ARG A 68 3.20 11.38 -3.18
CA ARG A 68 2.63 12.73 -3.26
C ARG A 68 3.29 13.58 -4.34
N LYS A 69 4.57 13.33 -4.61
CA LYS A 69 5.33 14.07 -5.63
C LYS A 69 5.06 13.63 -7.05
N LEU A 70 4.33 12.55 -7.25
CA LEU A 70 3.92 12.17 -8.59
C LEU A 70 2.96 13.22 -9.15
N ASN A 71 2.86 13.28 -10.47
CA ASN A 71 1.98 14.25 -11.12
C ASN A 71 0.52 14.04 -10.69
N ALA A 72 -0.17 15.13 -10.47
CA ALA A 72 -1.56 15.07 -10.09
C ALA A 72 -2.44 14.53 -11.23
#